data_0fb81a75051fe32815fda9b9c87709b0
#
_entry.id   0fb81a75051fe32815fda9b9c87709b0
#
_cell.length_a   1.000
_cell.length_b   1.000
_cell.length_c   1.000
_cell.angle_alpha   90.00
_cell.angle_beta   90.00
_cell.angle_gamma   90.00
#
_symmetry.space_group_name_H-M   'P 1'
#
loop_
_entity.id
_entity.type
_entity.pdbx_description
1 polymer ?
#
loop_
_entity_poly.entity_id
_entity_poly.type
_entity_poly.pdbx_seq_one_letter_code
_entity_poly.pdbx_strand_id
1 'polypeptide(L)'
;MFKLKIRNLNNDYGSTNEQLVTDFLRAIGFLGNDGGRNKVTKRSQTGILLFTKCLIPHPKKSWTTSEIAKELGVPLQAIYRHLQWLREVGFLTEDFPGKAEDPKKVRLWHYDLNKAWSGVENKARICLNTYREIVDNLNKKLKDSKNEVPGDMINIGKGAFCPRKKH
;
A
#
# COMPACT_ATOMS: atom_id res chain seq x y z
N MET A 1 0.08 5.79 7.07
CA MET A 1 0.93 5.77 5.85
C MET A 1 0.41 4.67 4.93
N PHE A 2 -0.11 5.04 3.74
CA PHE A 2 -0.63 4.09 2.75
C PHE A 2 0.51 3.25 2.17
N LYS A 3 0.39 1.92 2.25
CA LYS A 3 1.35 0.98 1.66
C LYS A 3 0.58 -0.07 0.86
N LEU A 4 0.59 0.07 -0.45
CA LEU A 4 0.08 -0.92 -1.39
C LEU A 4 1.27 -1.48 -2.17
N LYS A 5 1.46 -2.79 -2.13
CA LYS A 5 2.43 -3.49 -2.98
C LYS A 5 1.65 -4.23 -4.05
N ILE A 6 1.76 -3.80 -5.28
CA ILE A 6 1.13 -4.49 -6.42
C ILE A 6 2.17 -5.42 -7.03
N ARG A 7 1.78 -6.67 -7.27
CA ARG A 7 2.58 -7.69 -7.95
C ARG A 7 1.88 -8.14 -9.22
N ASN A 8 2.66 -8.44 -10.25
CA ASN A 8 2.10 -9.14 -11.40
C ASN A 8 1.61 -10.52 -10.95
N LEU A 9 0.34 -10.78 -11.18
CA LEU A 9 -0.23 -12.11 -11.10
C LEU A 9 -0.04 -12.76 -12.47
N ASN A 10 0.52 -13.96 -12.51
CA ASN A 10 0.35 -14.82 -13.67
C ASN A 10 -1.14 -15.15 -13.76
N ASN A 11 -1.71 -15.12 -14.97
CA ASN A 11 -3.15 -15.25 -15.22
C ASN A 11 -3.77 -16.63 -14.86
N ASP A 12 -3.06 -17.51 -14.19
CA ASP A 12 -3.59 -18.73 -13.60
C ASP A 12 -4.30 -18.41 -12.28
N TYR A 13 -5.52 -17.91 -12.39
CA TYR A 13 -6.39 -17.74 -11.23
C TYR A 13 -6.74 -19.12 -10.68
N GLY A 14 -6.53 -19.28 -9.37
CA GLY A 14 -6.86 -20.52 -8.67
C GLY A 14 -8.32 -20.95 -8.89
N SER A 15 -8.56 -22.23 -8.95
CA SER A 15 -9.87 -22.83 -9.24
C SER A 15 -10.88 -22.69 -8.10
N THR A 16 -10.44 -22.33 -6.89
CA THR A 16 -11.32 -22.19 -5.70
C THR A 16 -11.40 -20.75 -5.23
N ASN A 17 -12.52 -20.37 -4.60
CA ASN A 17 -12.69 -19.05 -4.02
C ASN A 17 -11.59 -18.70 -2.97
N GLU A 18 -11.15 -19.68 -2.21
CA GLU A 18 -10.07 -19.48 -1.22
C GLU A 18 -8.73 -19.20 -1.90
N GLN A 19 -8.43 -19.88 -3.00
CA GLN A 19 -7.24 -19.64 -3.80
C GLN A 19 -7.27 -18.25 -4.41
N LEU A 20 -8.38 -17.84 -5.02
CA LEU A 20 -8.57 -16.50 -5.57
C LEU A 20 -8.35 -15.40 -4.51
N VAL A 21 -8.94 -15.57 -3.32
CA VAL A 21 -8.74 -14.64 -2.20
C VAL A 21 -7.28 -14.61 -1.78
N THR A 22 -6.63 -15.76 -1.68
CA THR A 22 -5.21 -15.86 -1.30
C THR A 22 -4.32 -15.13 -2.29
N ASP A 23 -4.53 -15.34 -3.59
CA ASP A 23 -3.76 -14.73 -4.66
C ASP A 23 -3.99 -13.20 -4.71
N PHE A 24 -5.25 -12.78 -4.58
CA PHE A 24 -5.59 -11.37 -4.44
C PHE A 24 -4.87 -10.71 -3.25
N LEU A 25 -4.97 -11.30 -2.06
CA LEU A 25 -4.34 -10.75 -0.85
C LEU A 25 -2.81 -10.72 -0.92
N ARG A 26 -2.20 -11.67 -1.63
CA ARG A 26 -0.77 -11.66 -1.94
C ARG A 26 -0.42 -10.56 -2.94
N ALA A 27 -1.22 -10.41 -3.99
CA ALA A 27 -0.99 -9.41 -5.02
C ALA A 27 -1.00 -7.98 -4.48
N ILE A 28 -1.94 -7.67 -3.58
CA ILE A 28 -2.02 -6.35 -2.95
C ILE A 28 -1.04 -6.16 -1.78
N GLY A 29 -0.24 -7.20 -1.44
CA GLY A 29 0.76 -7.13 -0.39
C GLY A 29 0.20 -7.20 1.04
N PHE A 30 -1.05 -7.60 1.19
CA PHE A 30 -1.70 -7.82 2.49
C PHE A 30 -1.09 -9.03 3.22
N LEU A 31 -0.89 -10.12 2.49
CA LEU A 31 -0.13 -11.26 2.97
C LEU A 31 1.36 -10.96 2.76
N GLY A 32 2.15 -11.05 3.84
CA GLY A 32 3.60 -10.83 3.77
C GLY A 32 4.31 -11.82 2.86
N ASN A 33 5.61 -11.56 2.61
CA ASN A 33 6.50 -12.54 1.97
C ASN A 33 6.85 -13.62 3.01
N ASP A 34 5.99 -14.59 3.17
CA ASP A 34 6.24 -15.72 4.06
C ASP A 34 7.19 -16.73 3.40
N GLY A 35 8.43 -16.29 3.13
CA GLY A 35 9.60 -17.15 2.88
C GLY A 35 9.51 -18.31 1.87
N GLY A 36 8.53 -18.30 0.96
CA GLY A 36 8.33 -19.35 -0.04
C GLY A 36 6.89 -19.47 -0.51
N ARG A 37 6.69 -19.87 -1.77
CA ARG A 37 5.38 -19.91 -2.44
C ARG A 37 4.29 -20.71 -1.72
N ASN A 38 4.63 -21.59 -0.78
CA ASN A 38 3.70 -22.57 -0.20
C ASN A 38 3.56 -22.54 1.33
N LYS A 39 4.20 -21.60 2.04
CA LYS A 39 4.09 -21.54 3.50
C LYS A 39 3.09 -20.46 3.91
N VAL A 40 1.86 -20.88 4.25
CA VAL A 40 0.86 -19.98 4.84
C VAL A 40 1.15 -19.87 6.33
N THR A 41 1.58 -18.70 6.78
CA THR A 41 1.76 -18.43 8.21
C THR A 41 0.41 -18.32 8.91
N LYS A 42 0.36 -18.51 10.24
CA LYS A 42 -0.87 -18.28 11.04
C LYS A 42 -1.44 -16.88 10.79
N ARG A 43 -0.58 -15.89 10.59
CA ARG A 43 -1.00 -14.51 10.30
C ARG A 43 -1.68 -14.41 8.93
N SER A 44 -1.10 -15.00 7.90
CA SER A 44 -1.66 -15.04 6.55
C SER A 44 -2.99 -15.78 6.54
N GLN A 45 -3.09 -16.89 7.27
CA GLN A 45 -4.32 -17.65 7.42
C GLN A 45 -5.45 -16.83 8.05
N THR A 46 -5.17 -16.04 9.10
CA THR A 46 -6.15 -15.14 9.71
C THR A 46 -6.69 -14.13 8.70
N GLY A 47 -5.83 -13.57 7.85
CA GLY A 47 -6.25 -12.64 6.79
C GLY A 47 -7.16 -13.30 5.75
N ILE A 48 -6.82 -14.51 5.30
CA ILE A 48 -7.63 -15.28 4.35
C ILE A 48 -9.00 -15.58 4.98
N LEU A 49 -9.02 -16.08 6.21
CA LEU A 49 -10.27 -16.39 6.92
C LEU A 49 -11.14 -15.15 7.13
N LEU A 50 -10.56 -13.98 7.40
CA LEU A 50 -11.28 -12.73 7.51
C LEU A 50 -12.09 -12.43 6.24
N PHE A 51 -11.49 -12.60 5.07
CA PHE A 51 -12.16 -12.40 3.79
C PHE A 51 -13.18 -13.50 3.50
N THR A 52 -12.81 -14.77 3.64
CA THR A 52 -13.65 -15.90 3.22
C THR A 52 -14.81 -16.19 4.15
N LYS A 53 -14.69 -15.87 5.45
CA LYS A 53 -15.76 -16.15 6.43
C LYS A 53 -16.56 -14.92 6.85
N CYS A 54 -15.93 -13.72 6.89
CA CYS A 54 -16.61 -12.55 7.39
C CYS A 54 -17.00 -11.56 6.29
N LEU A 55 -16.04 -11.11 5.45
CA LEU A 55 -16.28 -9.97 4.57
C LEU A 55 -17.04 -10.36 3.29
N ILE A 56 -16.62 -11.41 2.59
CA ILE A 56 -17.22 -11.81 1.31
C ILE A 56 -18.63 -12.40 1.50
N PRO A 57 -18.87 -13.34 2.45
CA PRO A 57 -20.21 -13.91 2.65
C PRO A 57 -21.21 -12.92 3.22
N HIS A 58 -20.73 -11.90 3.93
CA HIS A 58 -21.57 -10.94 4.64
C HIS A 58 -21.25 -9.48 4.31
N PRO A 59 -21.30 -9.05 3.03
CA PRO A 59 -20.84 -7.73 2.61
C PRO A 59 -21.63 -6.58 3.22
N LYS A 60 -22.89 -6.82 3.61
CA LYS A 60 -23.77 -5.82 4.24
C LYS A 60 -23.67 -5.77 5.75
N LYS A 61 -22.96 -6.70 6.38
CA LYS A 61 -22.85 -6.77 7.83
C LYS A 61 -21.77 -5.82 8.34
N SER A 62 -22.11 -5.05 9.36
CA SER A 62 -21.16 -4.30 10.17
C SER A 62 -20.68 -5.17 11.31
N TRP A 63 -19.38 -5.35 11.44
CA TRP A 63 -18.73 -6.24 12.38
C TRP A 63 -18.01 -5.45 13.47
N THR A 64 -18.15 -5.87 14.72
CA THR A 64 -17.19 -5.47 15.76
C THR A 64 -15.94 -6.33 15.68
N THR A 65 -14.80 -5.82 16.17
CA THR A 65 -13.56 -6.60 16.22
C THR A 65 -13.73 -7.88 17.06
N SER A 66 -14.54 -7.82 18.13
CA SER A 66 -14.81 -8.97 18.99
C SER A 66 -15.65 -10.05 18.30
N GLU A 67 -16.66 -9.66 17.51
CA GLU A 67 -17.43 -10.62 16.70
C GLU A 67 -16.55 -11.34 15.67
N ILE A 68 -15.68 -10.61 14.96
CA ILE A 68 -14.74 -11.21 14.01
C ILE A 68 -13.79 -12.18 14.73
N ALA A 69 -13.22 -11.77 15.86
CA ALA A 69 -12.30 -12.61 16.62
C ALA A 69 -12.97 -13.92 17.07
N LYS A 70 -14.22 -13.84 17.54
CA LYS A 70 -15.03 -14.99 17.94
C LYS A 70 -15.35 -15.90 16.74
N GLU A 71 -15.77 -15.32 15.63
CA GLU A 71 -16.11 -16.05 14.40
C GLU A 71 -14.91 -16.83 13.84
N LEU A 72 -13.72 -16.23 13.89
CA LEU A 72 -12.49 -16.83 13.37
C LEU A 72 -11.74 -17.69 14.38
N GLY A 73 -12.13 -17.69 15.65
CA GLY A 73 -11.43 -18.42 16.71
C GLY A 73 -10.01 -17.93 16.97
N VAL A 74 -9.75 -16.62 16.82
CA VAL A 74 -8.41 -16.03 16.94
C VAL A 74 -8.38 -14.91 17.99
N PRO A 75 -7.20 -14.61 18.57
CA PRO A 75 -7.07 -13.51 19.52
C PRO A 75 -7.43 -12.16 18.91
N LEU A 76 -8.08 -11.30 19.69
CA LEU A 76 -8.52 -9.96 19.29
C LEU A 76 -7.40 -9.14 18.64
N GLN A 77 -6.18 -9.20 19.20
CA GLN A 77 -5.02 -8.48 18.70
C GLN A 77 -4.58 -8.90 17.29
N ALA A 78 -4.82 -10.16 16.91
CA ALA A 78 -4.52 -10.64 15.57
C ALA A 78 -5.41 -9.94 14.53
N ILE A 79 -6.66 -9.65 14.89
CA ILE A 79 -7.63 -8.98 14.01
C ILE A 79 -7.32 -7.50 13.87
N TYR A 80 -6.95 -6.79 14.93
CA TYR A 80 -6.71 -5.34 14.90
C TYR A 80 -5.76 -4.92 13.77
N ARG A 81 -4.64 -5.62 13.60
CA ARG A 81 -3.64 -5.30 12.54
C ARG A 81 -4.21 -5.47 11.14
N HIS A 82 -5.02 -6.49 10.93
CA HIS A 82 -5.65 -6.72 9.62
C HIS A 82 -6.70 -5.66 9.32
N LEU A 83 -7.55 -5.33 10.28
CA LEU A 83 -8.56 -4.28 10.12
C LEU A 83 -7.93 -2.91 9.94
N GLN A 84 -6.87 -2.59 10.68
CA GLN A 84 -6.15 -1.33 10.52
C GLN A 84 -5.62 -1.17 9.10
N TRP A 85 -4.93 -2.19 8.57
CA TRP A 85 -4.41 -2.14 7.20
C TRP A 85 -5.53 -1.97 6.17
N LEU A 86 -6.63 -2.74 6.29
CA LEU A 86 -7.76 -2.65 5.37
C LEU A 86 -8.47 -1.28 5.40
N ARG A 87 -8.50 -0.63 6.56
CA ARG A 87 -8.98 0.75 6.68
C ARG A 87 -8.03 1.76 6.06
N GLU A 88 -6.74 1.61 6.31
CA GLU A 88 -5.72 2.49 5.74
C GLU A 88 -5.73 2.47 4.21
N VAL A 89 -5.91 1.30 3.59
CA VAL A 89 -6.02 1.20 2.12
C VAL A 89 -7.40 1.61 1.59
N GLY A 90 -8.41 1.76 2.46
CA GLY A 90 -9.74 2.18 2.07
C GLY A 90 -10.69 1.06 1.64
N PHE A 91 -10.36 -0.17 2.01
CA PHE A 91 -11.18 -1.34 1.73
C PHE A 91 -12.36 -1.46 2.73
N LEU A 92 -12.11 -1.04 3.97
CA LEU A 92 -13.10 -0.98 5.02
C LEU A 92 -13.41 0.46 5.42
N THR A 93 -14.65 0.68 5.85
CA THR A 93 -15.07 1.90 6.55
C THR A 93 -15.50 1.57 7.96
N GLU A 94 -15.44 2.57 8.85
CA GLU A 94 -15.99 2.48 10.20
C GLU A 94 -17.40 3.04 10.19
N ASP A 95 -18.30 2.31 10.85
CA ASP A 95 -19.58 2.86 11.24
C ASP A 95 -19.41 3.55 12.60
N PHE A 96 -19.72 4.83 12.64
CA PHE A 96 -19.71 5.56 13.90
C PHE A 96 -20.86 5.09 14.77
N PRO A 97 -20.59 4.69 16.01
CA PRO A 97 -21.63 4.32 16.94
C PRO A 97 -22.53 5.53 17.22
N GLY A 98 -23.80 5.29 17.36
CA GLY A 98 -24.77 6.35 17.75
C GLY A 98 -24.51 6.92 19.14
N LYS A 99 -23.85 6.15 20.00
CA LYS A 99 -23.39 6.55 21.34
C LYS A 99 -21.90 6.30 21.47
N ALA A 100 -21.22 7.14 22.23
CA ALA A 100 -19.76 7.04 22.45
C ALA A 100 -19.33 5.70 23.09
N GLU A 101 -20.23 5.06 23.82
CA GLU A 101 -20.02 3.78 24.53
C GLU A 101 -20.15 2.56 23.62
N ASP A 102 -20.79 2.70 22.45
CA ASP A 102 -21.01 1.57 21.55
C ASP A 102 -19.68 1.16 20.87
N PRO A 103 -19.43 -0.15 20.72
CA PRO A 103 -18.22 -0.61 20.07
C PRO A 103 -18.19 -0.20 18.60
N LYS A 104 -17.04 0.31 18.16
CA LYS A 104 -16.82 0.64 16.76
C LYS A 104 -17.01 -0.60 15.88
N LYS A 105 -17.77 -0.43 14.81
CA LYS A 105 -18.02 -1.46 13.81
C LYS A 105 -17.29 -1.15 12.52
N VAL A 106 -16.90 -2.18 11.82
CA VAL A 106 -16.25 -2.10 10.50
C VAL A 106 -17.08 -2.86 9.47
N ARG A 107 -17.11 -2.38 8.26
CA ARG A 107 -17.79 -3.01 7.12
C ARG A 107 -17.05 -2.75 5.83
N LEU A 108 -17.37 -3.52 4.79
CA LEU A 108 -16.90 -3.22 3.45
C LEU A 108 -17.40 -1.84 3.00
N TRP A 109 -16.55 -1.08 2.33
CA TRP A 109 -16.97 0.18 1.75
C TRP A 109 -18.10 -0.06 0.75
N HIS A 110 -19.18 0.70 0.90
CA HIS A 110 -20.40 0.59 0.08
C HIS A 110 -21.05 -0.80 0.06
N TYR A 111 -20.75 -1.67 1.02
CA TYR A 111 -21.32 -3.03 1.12
C TYR A 111 -21.08 -3.90 -0.13
N ASP A 112 -20.09 -3.58 -0.93
CA ASP A 112 -19.79 -4.22 -2.20
C ASP A 112 -18.28 -4.34 -2.39
N LEU A 113 -17.81 -5.51 -2.83
CA LEU A 113 -16.38 -5.79 -2.97
C LEU A 113 -15.74 -4.93 -4.08
N ASN A 114 -16.44 -4.76 -5.21
CA ASN A 114 -15.93 -3.96 -6.33
C ASN A 114 -15.83 -2.48 -5.95
N LYS A 115 -16.85 -1.97 -5.25
CA LYS A 115 -16.81 -0.58 -4.75
C LYS A 115 -15.75 -0.38 -3.69
N ALA A 116 -15.57 -1.37 -2.79
CA ALA A 116 -14.47 -1.35 -1.82
C ALA A 116 -13.12 -1.32 -2.52
N TRP A 117 -12.95 -2.10 -3.60
CA TRP A 117 -11.74 -2.08 -4.42
C TRP A 117 -11.56 -0.73 -5.13
N SER A 118 -12.60 -0.13 -5.70
CA SER A 118 -12.54 1.21 -6.29
C SER A 118 -12.04 2.27 -5.31
N GLY A 119 -12.37 2.13 -4.01
CA GLY A 119 -11.82 2.97 -2.95
C GLY A 119 -10.31 2.84 -2.80
N VAL A 120 -9.79 1.62 -2.88
CA VAL A 120 -8.34 1.33 -2.87
C VAL A 120 -7.66 1.94 -4.10
N GLU A 121 -8.23 1.73 -5.30
CA GLU A 121 -7.71 2.29 -6.56
C GLU A 121 -7.65 3.82 -6.51
N ASN A 122 -8.68 4.46 -5.99
CA ASN A 122 -8.71 5.92 -5.88
C ASN A 122 -7.60 6.43 -4.94
N LYS A 123 -7.40 5.79 -3.79
CA LYS A 123 -6.27 6.13 -2.90
C LYS A 123 -4.91 5.92 -3.56
N ALA A 124 -4.73 4.82 -4.29
CA ALA A 124 -3.51 4.56 -5.03
C ALA A 124 -3.25 5.65 -6.10
N ARG A 125 -4.29 6.08 -6.82
CA ARG A 125 -4.22 7.14 -7.82
C ARG A 125 -3.81 8.48 -7.21
N ILE A 126 -4.37 8.83 -6.05
CA ILE A 126 -3.98 10.05 -5.32
C ILE A 126 -2.50 10.00 -4.96
N CYS A 127 -2.01 8.88 -4.42
CA CYS A 127 -0.59 8.72 -4.09
C CYS A 127 0.31 8.86 -5.31
N LEU A 128 -0.06 8.25 -6.45
CA LEU A 128 0.71 8.33 -7.69
C LEU A 128 0.76 9.76 -8.24
N ASN A 129 -0.35 10.50 -8.16
CA ASN A 129 -0.38 11.92 -8.56
C ASN A 129 0.53 12.77 -7.68
N THR A 130 0.52 12.56 -6.35
CA THR A 130 1.45 13.25 -5.44
C THR A 130 2.91 12.97 -5.80
N TYR A 131 3.26 11.71 -6.13
CA TYR A 131 4.62 11.40 -6.58
C TYR A 131 5.00 12.07 -7.90
N ARG A 132 4.05 12.16 -8.83
CA ARG A 132 4.27 12.89 -10.10
C ARG A 132 4.57 14.37 -9.84
N GLU A 133 3.79 15.02 -8.98
CA GLU A 133 4.04 16.42 -8.59
C GLU A 133 5.43 16.62 -7.97
N ILE A 134 5.87 15.68 -7.12
CA ILE A 134 7.22 15.72 -6.54
C ILE A 134 8.29 15.62 -7.64
N VAL A 135 8.12 14.69 -8.59
CA VAL A 135 9.05 14.52 -9.71
C VAL A 135 9.10 15.78 -10.59
N ASP A 136 7.94 16.39 -10.88
CA ASP A 136 7.86 17.62 -11.67
C ASP A 136 8.56 18.80 -10.96
N ASN A 137 8.38 18.91 -9.63
CA ASN A 137 9.07 19.92 -8.83
C ASN A 137 10.59 19.70 -8.78
N LEU A 138 11.04 18.44 -8.68
CA LEU A 138 12.47 18.10 -8.75
C LEU A 138 13.04 18.46 -10.11
N ASN A 139 12.35 18.16 -11.21
CA ASN A 139 12.77 18.51 -12.56
C ASN A 139 12.89 20.02 -12.77
N LYS A 140 11.96 20.81 -12.22
CA LYS A 140 12.07 22.28 -12.26
C LYS A 140 13.33 22.75 -11.56
N LYS A 141 13.57 22.33 -10.32
CA LYS A 141 14.77 22.71 -9.56
C LYS A 141 16.07 22.32 -10.26
N LEU A 142 16.10 21.14 -10.89
CA LEU A 142 17.28 20.70 -11.64
C LEU A 142 17.53 21.54 -12.92
N LYS A 143 16.50 22.06 -13.55
CA LYS A 143 16.63 22.98 -14.69
C LYS A 143 17.09 24.36 -14.25
N ASP A 144 16.54 24.88 -13.16
CA ASP A 144 16.90 26.18 -12.61
C ASP A 144 18.37 26.20 -12.15
N SER A 145 18.84 25.15 -11.46
CA SER A 145 20.25 25.03 -11.06
C SER A 145 21.24 24.89 -12.20
N LYS A 146 20.81 24.40 -13.38
CA LYS A 146 21.65 24.40 -14.58
C LYS A 146 21.77 25.77 -15.25
N ASN A 147 20.78 26.63 -15.07
CA ASN A 147 20.77 27.98 -15.61
C ASN A 147 21.50 28.99 -14.71
N GLU A 148 21.78 28.61 -13.46
CA GLU A 148 22.55 29.43 -12.49
C GLU A 148 24.06 29.18 -12.48
N VAL A 149 24.62 28.41 -13.44
CA VAL A 149 26.06 28.32 -13.57
C VAL A 149 26.54 29.66 -14.16
N PRO A 150 27.20 30.55 -13.37
CA PRO A 150 27.70 31.80 -13.87
C PRO A 150 28.75 31.53 -14.96
N GLY A 151 28.57 32.15 -16.09
CA GLY A 151 29.51 32.09 -17.22
C GLY A 151 30.90 32.71 -16.96
N ASP A 152 31.38 32.77 -15.71
CA ASP A 152 32.56 33.51 -15.32
C ASP A 152 33.73 32.66 -14.83
N MET A 153 33.79 31.38 -15.21
CA MET A 153 35.02 30.58 -14.93
C MET A 153 35.66 29.92 -16.15
N ILE A 154 35.77 30.61 -17.25
CA ILE A 154 36.69 30.22 -18.31
C ILE A 154 37.56 31.44 -18.66
N ASN A 155 38.38 31.88 -17.70
CA ASN A 155 39.52 32.72 -18.01
C ASN A 155 40.69 32.38 -17.07
N ILE A 156 41.12 31.13 -17.08
CA ILE A 156 42.41 30.75 -16.51
C ILE A 156 43.45 30.80 -17.65
N GLY A 157 44.03 31.99 -17.75
CA GLY A 157 45.42 32.18 -18.01
C GLY A 157 46.09 31.39 -19.13
N LYS A 158 46.06 31.91 -20.37
CA LYS A 158 47.20 31.80 -21.24
C LYS A 158 48.34 32.54 -20.55
N GLY A 159 49.27 31.84 -19.91
CA GLY A 159 50.38 32.49 -19.26
C GLY A 159 51.44 31.52 -18.76
N ALA A 160 52.59 31.55 -19.46
CA ALA A 160 53.90 31.15 -18.99
C ALA A 160 54.29 29.66 -19.11
N PHE A 161 54.67 29.36 -20.30
CA PHE A 161 55.68 28.36 -20.63
C PHE A 161 57.01 28.79 -20.06
N CYS A 162 57.50 28.16 -19.00
CA CYS A 162 58.82 28.40 -18.43
C CYS A 162 59.80 27.35 -18.97
N PRO A 163 60.87 27.72 -19.71
CA PRO A 163 61.83 26.76 -20.24
C PRO A 163 62.73 26.24 -19.11
N ARG A 164 62.85 24.92 -19.00
CA ARG A 164 63.86 24.24 -18.15
C ARG A 164 65.26 24.58 -18.64
N LYS A 165 66.06 25.22 -17.82
CA LYS A 165 67.53 25.28 -17.97
C LYS A 165 68.12 23.91 -17.61
N LYS A 166 68.90 23.36 -18.54
CA LYS A 166 69.82 22.24 -18.34
C LYS A 166 71.02 22.75 -17.50
N HIS A 167 71.36 22.01 -16.47
CA HIS A 167 72.75 21.80 -16.01
C HIS A 167 72.86 20.32 -15.60
#